data_4fa51f39dc07166cf61b22ae76b2004b
#
_entry.id   4fa51f39dc07166cf61b22ae76b2004b
#
_cell.length_a   1.000
_cell.length_b   1.000
_cell.length_c   1.000
_cell.angle_alpha   90.00
_cell.angle_beta   90.00
_cell.angle_gamma   90.00
#
_symmetry.space_group_name_H-M   'P 1'
#
loop_
_entity.id
_entity.type
_entity.pdbx_description
1 polymer ?
#
loop_
_entity_poly.entity_id
_entity_poly.type
_entity_poly.pdbx_seq_one_letter_code
_entity_poly.pdbx_strand_id
1 'polypeptide(L)'
;MENKLNIVIITGMSGAGKTVAIQSFEDMGYFTVDNMPPNLIEKFVGLLNTPDNKIDKVALVVDMRSRAFFEDIQSIVTELTDNGSVNFKLLFLDANDTELVSRYKETRRSHPLAIDGRTLDGITKEREILADLKNLSEVVIDTSELTPRNLRARILQKFASSTESTFRIEVMSFGFKY
;
A
#
# COMPACT_ATOMS: atom_id res chain seq x y z
N MET A 1 -3.45 28.31 -4.80
CA MET A 1 -3.22 27.19 -3.87
C MET A 1 -2.38 26.17 -4.60
N GLU A 2 -1.18 25.97 -4.17
CA GLU A 2 -0.35 24.89 -4.71
C GLU A 2 -0.99 23.56 -4.31
N ASN A 3 -1.43 22.77 -5.29
CA ASN A 3 -1.87 21.42 -5.05
C ASN A 3 -0.69 20.60 -4.54
N LYS A 4 -0.71 20.27 -3.25
CA LYS A 4 0.31 19.39 -2.69
C LYS A 4 0.20 18.01 -3.31
N LEU A 5 1.32 17.46 -3.73
CA LEU A 5 1.40 16.08 -4.21
C LEU A 5 1.09 15.10 -3.06
N ASN A 6 0.10 14.26 -3.25
CA ASN A 6 -0.29 13.24 -2.28
C ASN A 6 0.31 11.89 -2.68
N ILE A 7 1.13 11.32 -1.82
CA ILE A 7 1.80 10.05 -2.07
C ILE A 7 1.39 9.04 -1.00
N VAL A 8 0.89 7.90 -1.44
CA VAL A 8 0.64 6.74 -0.57
C VAL A 8 1.66 5.66 -0.90
N ILE A 9 2.44 5.27 0.10
CA ILE A 9 3.32 4.12 -0.01
C ILE A 9 2.59 2.91 0.56
N ILE A 10 2.43 1.89 -0.27
CA ILE A 10 1.76 0.63 0.08
C ILE A 10 2.84 -0.42 0.29
N THR A 11 2.85 -0.99 1.47
CA THR A 11 3.74 -2.08 1.83
C THR A 11 3.00 -3.09 2.69
N GLY A 12 3.67 -4.11 3.16
CA GLY A 12 3.09 -5.11 4.03
C GLY A 12 3.57 -6.51 3.72
N MET A 13 2.96 -7.47 4.42
CA MET A 13 3.29 -8.87 4.26
C MET A 13 3.00 -9.37 2.85
N SER A 14 3.88 -10.21 2.34
CA SER A 14 3.64 -10.92 1.07
C SER A 14 2.37 -11.75 1.18
N GLY A 15 1.46 -11.60 0.24
CA GLY A 15 0.14 -12.24 0.26
C GLY A 15 -0.94 -11.51 1.07
N ALA A 16 -0.63 -10.34 1.64
CA ALA A 16 -1.61 -9.57 2.43
C ALA A 16 -2.59 -8.72 1.60
N GLY A 17 -2.44 -8.66 0.26
CA GLY A 17 -3.41 -7.99 -0.61
C GLY A 17 -2.92 -6.70 -1.26
N LYS A 18 -1.61 -6.50 -1.40
CA LYS A 18 -1.04 -5.30 -2.05
C LYS A 18 -1.54 -5.07 -3.48
N THR A 19 -1.77 -6.14 -4.24
CA THR A 19 -2.32 -6.06 -5.60
C THR A 19 -3.74 -5.49 -5.61
N VAL A 20 -4.58 -5.93 -4.70
CA VAL A 20 -5.95 -5.38 -4.53
C VAL A 20 -5.89 -3.93 -4.10
N ALA A 21 -4.96 -3.60 -3.21
CA ALA A 21 -4.79 -2.23 -2.73
C ALA A 21 -4.40 -1.28 -3.86
N ILE A 22 -3.41 -1.61 -4.68
CA ILE A 22 -2.98 -0.73 -5.77
C ILE A 22 -4.09 -0.54 -6.82
N GLN A 23 -4.84 -1.58 -7.14
CA GLN A 23 -6.01 -1.47 -8.02
C GLN A 23 -7.08 -0.54 -7.44
N SER A 24 -7.27 -0.58 -6.12
CA SER A 24 -8.21 0.31 -5.44
C SER A 24 -7.81 1.78 -5.55
N PHE A 25 -6.52 2.07 -5.43
CA PHE A 25 -6.00 3.43 -5.63
C PHE A 25 -6.11 3.89 -7.09
N GLU A 26 -5.86 3.00 -8.03
CA GLU A 26 -6.06 3.28 -9.46
C GLU A 26 -7.52 3.68 -9.74
N ASP A 27 -8.47 2.93 -9.19
CA ASP A 27 -9.91 3.24 -9.30
C ASP A 27 -10.29 4.59 -8.68
N MET A 28 -9.53 5.06 -7.68
CA MET A 28 -9.69 6.38 -7.07
C MET A 28 -8.98 7.52 -7.82
N GLY A 29 -8.41 7.24 -8.98
CA GLY A 29 -7.71 8.23 -9.80
C GLY A 29 -6.25 8.51 -9.40
N TYR A 30 -5.65 7.66 -8.59
CA TYR A 30 -4.22 7.74 -8.31
C TYR A 30 -3.39 7.24 -9.49
N PHE A 31 -2.28 7.89 -9.75
CA PHE A 31 -1.24 7.33 -10.59
C PHE A 31 -0.53 6.23 -9.80
N THR A 32 -0.53 5.00 -10.32
CA THR A 32 -0.06 3.84 -9.57
C THR A 32 1.22 3.28 -10.17
N VAL A 33 2.16 2.93 -9.30
CA VAL A 33 3.38 2.21 -9.69
C VAL A 33 3.54 1.01 -8.78
N ASP A 34 3.60 -0.17 -9.36
CA ASP A 34 3.85 -1.41 -8.63
C ASP A 34 5.34 -1.73 -8.62
N ASN A 35 5.78 -2.38 -7.56
CA ASN A 35 7.17 -2.84 -7.40
C ASN A 35 8.21 -1.72 -7.55
N MET A 36 7.96 -0.57 -6.94
CA MET A 36 8.90 0.55 -6.95
C MET A 36 10.13 0.23 -6.08
N PRO A 37 11.33 0.31 -6.64
CA PRO A 37 12.54 0.21 -5.83
C PRO A 37 12.67 1.42 -4.89
N PRO A 38 12.96 1.23 -3.59
CA PRO A 38 13.05 2.33 -2.63
C PRO A 38 14.02 3.43 -3.04
N ASN A 39 15.16 3.08 -3.62
CA ASN A 39 16.18 4.03 -4.07
C ASN A 39 15.79 4.91 -5.26
N LEU A 40 14.68 4.60 -5.92
CA LEU A 40 14.15 5.40 -7.03
C LEU A 40 13.01 6.34 -6.61
N ILE A 41 12.48 6.20 -5.40
CA ILE A 41 11.32 6.98 -4.92
C ILE A 41 11.65 8.48 -4.94
N GLU A 42 12.79 8.88 -4.40
CA GLU A 42 13.20 10.28 -4.33
C GLU A 42 13.26 10.92 -5.72
N LYS A 43 13.90 10.25 -6.68
CA LYS A 43 13.99 10.71 -8.06
C LYS A 43 12.63 10.80 -8.73
N PHE A 44 11.79 9.80 -8.50
CA PHE A 44 10.44 9.75 -9.03
C PHE A 44 9.59 10.91 -8.50
N VAL A 45 9.63 11.15 -7.20
CA VAL A 45 8.93 12.26 -6.55
C VAL A 45 9.44 13.60 -7.07
N GLY A 46 10.76 13.76 -7.26
CA GLY A 46 11.35 14.94 -7.85
C GLY A 46 10.84 15.26 -9.26
N LEU A 47 10.62 14.23 -10.07
CA LEU A 47 10.04 14.39 -11.41
C LEU A 47 8.56 14.82 -11.37
N LEU A 48 7.83 14.39 -10.36
CA LEU A 48 6.42 14.74 -10.18
C LEU A 48 6.22 16.12 -9.53
N ASN A 49 7.20 16.58 -8.78
CA ASN A 49 7.13 17.86 -8.06
C ASN A 49 7.59 19.04 -8.94
N THR A 50 7.12 19.08 -10.16
CA THR A 50 7.40 20.17 -11.13
C THR A 50 6.12 20.95 -11.43
N PRO A 51 6.22 22.27 -11.72
CA PRO A 51 5.05 23.11 -11.97
C PRO A 51 4.15 22.64 -13.13
N ASP A 52 4.76 21.96 -14.11
CA ASP A 52 4.05 21.47 -15.30
C ASP A 52 3.37 20.10 -15.10
N ASN A 53 3.61 19.48 -13.95
CA ASN A 53 3.05 18.16 -13.67
C ASN A 53 1.57 18.26 -13.27
N LYS A 54 0.75 17.44 -13.91
CA LYS A 54 -0.69 17.36 -13.64
C LYS A 54 -1.06 16.23 -12.68
N ILE A 55 -0.09 15.44 -12.22
CA ILE A 55 -0.32 14.33 -11.30
C ILE A 55 -0.23 14.87 -9.88
N ASP A 56 -1.33 14.78 -9.15
CA ASP A 56 -1.45 15.24 -7.76
C ASP A 56 -1.62 14.12 -6.74
N LYS A 57 -1.87 12.91 -7.21
CA LYS A 57 -2.10 11.71 -6.38
C LYS A 57 -1.33 10.52 -6.93
N VAL A 58 -0.49 9.93 -6.10
CA VAL A 58 0.35 8.78 -6.46
C VAL A 58 0.26 7.68 -5.40
N ALA A 59 0.16 6.44 -5.84
CA ALA A 59 0.26 5.27 -4.98
C ALA A 59 1.40 4.36 -5.47
N LEU A 60 2.32 4.07 -4.58
CA LEU A 60 3.51 3.27 -4.86
C LEU A 60 3.49 1.99 -4.03
N VAL A 61 3.55 0.83 -4.68
CA VAL A 61 3.82 -0.43 -3.97
C VAL A 61 5.33 -0.63 -3.89
N VAL A 62 5.82 -0.70 -2.67
CA VAL A 62 7.23 -0.89 -2.38
C VAL A 62 7.42 -2.22 -1.66
N ASP A 63 8.28 -3.05 -2.21
CA ASP A 63 8.65 -4.32 -1.61
C ASP A 63 9.88 -4.15 -0.73
N MET A 64 9.68 -4.33 0.58
CA MET A 64 10.70 -4.07 1.58
C MET A 64 11.17 -5.34 2.25
N ARG A 65 11.90 -6.17 1.51
CA ARG A 65 12.45 -7.43 2.04
C ARG A 65 13.79 -7.30 2.73
N SER A 66 14.35 -6.08 2.83
CA SER A 66 15.60 -5.84 3.53
C SER A 66 15.54 -4.64 4.45
N ARG A 67 16.30 -4.68 5.56
CA ARG A 67 16.40 -3.56 6.49
C ARG A 67 17.00 -2.30 5.86
N ALA A 68 17.90 -2.45 4.90
CA ALA A 68 18.49 -1.33 4.19
C ALA A 68 17.42 -0.47 3.50
N PHE A 69 16.42 -1.10 2.91
CA PHE A 69 15.29 -0.40 2.27
C PHE A 69 14.42 0.35 3.28
N PHE A 70 14.33 -0.13 4.51
CA PHE A 70 13.59 0.56 5.56
C PHE A 70 14.24 1.89 5.95
N GLU A 71 15.55 1.90 6.14
CA GLU A 71 16.29 3.12 6.47
C GLU A 71 16.19 4.15 5.34
N ASP A 72 16.28 3.70 4.10
CA ASP A 72 16.12 4.54 2.90
C ASP A 72 14.74 5.21 2.88
N ILE A 73 13.68 4.46 3.12
CA ILE A 73 12.32 5.02 3.14
C ILE A 73 12.12 5.98 4.30
N GLN A 74 12.59 5.66 5.48
CA GLN A 74 12.48 6.55 6.62
C GLN A 74 13.15 7.90 6.33
N SER A 75 14.34 7.88 5.76
CA SER A 75 15.06 9.10 5.35
C SER A 75 14.29 9.89 4.28
N ILE A 76 13.80 9.22 3.26
CA ILE A 76 13.04 9.83 2.16
C ILE A 76 11.74 10.47 2.68
N VAL A 77 10.98 9.75 3.49
CA VAL A 77 9.72 10.26 4.06
C VAL A 77 9.99 11.49 4.93
N THR A 78 11.01 11.45 5.76
CA THR A 78 11.38 12.58 6.62
C THR A 78 11.79 13.80 5.76
N GLU A 79 12.68 13.62 4.82
CA GLU A 79 13.16 14.70 3.96
C GLU A 79 12.04 15.34 3.14
N LEU A 80 11.18 14.54 2.54
CA LEU A 80 10.10 15.04 1.70
C LEU A 80 8.94 15.65 2.51
N THR A 81 8.73 15.19 3.74
CA THR A 81 7.75 15.78 4.65
C THR A 81 8.23 17.14 5.17
N ASP A 82 9.49 17.26 5.54
CA ASP A 82 10.07 18.50 6.06
C ASP A 82 10.04 19.64 5.02
N ASN A 83 10.14 19.31 3.76
CA ASN A 83 10.03 20.28 2.66
C ASN A 83 8.60 20.82 2.43
N GLY A 84 7.58 20.23 3.07
CA GLY A 84 6.21 20.72 3.08
C GLY A 84 5.45 20.69 1.75
N SER A 85 6.09 20.27 0.67
CA SER A 85 5.52 20.23 -0.69
C SER A 85 4.77 18.93 -1.00
N VAL A 86 4.98 17.90 -0.21
CA VAL A 86 4.46 16.56 -0.43
C VAL A 86 3.74 16.08 0.82
N ASN A 87 2.59 15.45 0.64
CA ASN A 87 1.84 14.81 1.72
C ASN A 87 2.02 13.28 1.59
N PHE A 88 2.70 12.67 2.57
CA PHE A 88 2.96 11.24 2.61
C PHE A 88 2.02 10.51 3.55
N LYS A 89 1.56 9.34 3.11
CA LYS A 89 0.91 8.35 3.97
C LYS A 89 1.51 6.97 3.72
N LEU A 90 1.74 6.23 4.78
CA LEU A 90 2.24 4.87 4.72
C LEU A 90 1.11 3.90 5.08
N LEU A 91 0.73 3.06 4.12
CA LEU A 91 -0.25 1.99 4.29
C LEU A 91 0.45 0.65 4.43
N PHE A 92 0.23 -0.01 5.56
CA PHE A 92 0.71 -1.37 5.82
C PHE A 92 -0.44 -2.37 5.75
N LEU A 93 -0.29 -3.39 4.92
CA LEU A 93 -1.23 -4.51 4.85
C LEU A 93 -0.67 -5.71 5.59
N ASP A 94 -1.45 -6.24 6.51
CA ASP A 94 -1.10 -7.41 7.30
C ASP A 94 -2.19 -8.47 7.21
N ALA A 95 -1.85 -9.69 7.56
CA ALA A 95 -2.76 -10.79 7.79
C ALA A 95 -2.13 -11.75 8.79
N ASN A 96 -2.95 -12.56 9.48
CA ASN A 96 -2.43 -13.55 10.39
C ASN A 96 -1.68 -14.67 9.63
N ASP A 97 -0.80 -15.37 10.33
CA ASP A 97 0.08 -16.37 9.73
C ASP A 97 -0.70 -17.53 9.08
N THR A 98 -1.78 -17.96 9.71
CA THR A 98 -2.66 -19.03 9.19
C THR A 98 -3.26 -18.64 7.85
N GLU A 99 -3.75 -17.43 7.73
CA GLU A 99 -4.33 -16.91 6.49
C GLU A 99 -3.28 -16.75 5.39
N LEU A 100 -2.11 -16.21 5.74
CA LEU A 100 -1.01 -16.08 4.78
C LEU A 100 -0.54 -17.43 4.25
N VAL A 101 -0.39 -18.43 5.11
CA VAL A 101 -0.06 -19.82 4.69
C VAL A 101 -1.12 -20.36 3.74
N SER A 102 -2.41 -20.15 4.05
CA SER A 102 -3.52 -20.59 3.20
C SER A 102 -3.45 -19.95 1.81
N ARG A 103 -3.24 -18.65 1.75
CA ARG A 103 -3.13 -17.90 0.48
C ARG A 103 -1.96 -18.37 -0.38
N TYR A 104 -0.82 -18.69 0.23
CA TYR A 104 0.32 -19.26 -0.49
C TYR A 104 0.02 -20.66 -1.05
N LYS A 105 -0.69 -21.49 -0.30
CA LYS A 105 -1.13 -22.81 -0.78
C LYS A 105 -2.06 -22.72 -1.98
N GLU A 106 -2.99 -21.80 -1.95
CA GLU A 106 -3.93 -21.56 -3.07
C GLU A 106 -3.22 -21.12 -4.35
N THR A 107 -2.24 -20.25 -4.23
CA THR A 107 -1.50 -19.72 -5.39
C THR A 107 -0.38 -20.62 -5.86
N ARG A 108 -0.05 -21.68 -5.12
CA ARG A 108 1.10 -22.59 -5.38
C ARG A 108 2.44 -21.85 -5.55
N ARG A 109 2.59 -20.72 -4.88
CA ARG A 109 3.83 -19.94 -4.88
C ARG A 109 4.64 -20.24 -3.63
N SER A 110 5.96 -20.19 -3.75
CA SER A 110 6.85 -20.24 -2.60
C SER A 110 7.01 -18.85 -2.00
N HIS A 111 7.10 -18.78 -0.67
CA HIS A 111 7.39 -17.51 -0.01
C HIS A 111 8.80 -17.02 -0.41
N PRO A 112 8.99 -15.74 -0.74
CA PRO A 112 10.28 -15.21 -1.18
C PRO A 112 11.43 -15.42 -0.20
N LEU A 113 11.16 -15.49 1.10
CA LEU A 113 12.15 -15.70 2.15
C LEU A 113 12.25 -17.16 2.63
N ALA A 114 11.47 -18.07 2.06
CA ALA A 114 11.48 -19.50 2.37
C ALA A 114 12.24 -20.27 1.28
N ILE A 115 13.55 -20.02 1.12
CA ILE A 115 14.37 -20.55 0.02
C ILE A 115 14.44 -22.08 0.07
N ASP A 116 14.62 -22.66 1.26
CA ASP A 116 14.69 -24.13 1.48
C ASP A 116 13.79 -24.58 2.64
N GLY A 117 12.84 -23.77 3.06
CA GLY A 117 12.05 -23.97 4.26
C GLY A 117 10.55 -24.00 4.02
N ARG A 118 9.84 -24.06 5.12
CA ARG A 118 8.38 -23.98 5.13
C ARG A 118 7.93 -22.54 4.87
N THR A 119 6.78 -22.37 4.23
CA THR A 119 6.15 -21.05 4.03
C THR A 119 6.04 -20.24 5.32
N LEU A 120 5.71 -20.90 6.44
CA LEU A 120 5.63 -20.25 7.75
C LEU A 120 6.97 -19.66 8.21
N ASP A 121 8.09 -20.30 7.92
CA ASP A 121 9.42 -19.79 8.26
C ASP A 121 9.72 -18.48 7.49
N GLY A 122 9.33 -18.42 6.23
CA GLY A 122 9.44 -17.22 5.41
C GLY A 122 8.56 -16.08 5.93
N ILE A 123 7.32 -16.37 6.31
CA ILE A 123 6.38 -15.41 6.90
C ILE A 123 6.94 -14.86 8.22
N THR A 124 7.48 -15.71 9.07
CA THR A 124 8.06 -15.29 10.35
C THR A 124 9.25 -14.34 10.15
N LYS A 125 10.15 -14.66 9.23
CA LYS A 125 11.26 -13.77 8.86
C LYS A 125 10.80 -12.43 8.31
N GLU A 126 9.85 -12.44 7.41
CA GLU A 126 9.29 -11.21 6.82
C GLU A 126 8.65 -10.34 7.89
N ARG A 127 7.89 -10.93 8.81
CA ARG A 127 7.26 -10.24 9.93
C ARG A 127 8.28 -9.56 10.84
N GLU A 128 9.40 -10.20 11.13
CA GLU A 128 10.50 -9.60 11.90
C GLU A 128 11.13 -8.40 11.17
N ILE A 129 11.38 -8.53 9.88
CA ILE A 129 11.96 -7.47 9.04
C ILE A 129 11.01 -6.26 8.96
N LEU A 130 9.71 -6.50 8.83
CA LEU A 130 8.70 -5.46 8.60
C LEU A 130 8.08 -4.90 9.90
N ALA A 131 8.45 -5.42 11.08
CA ALA A 131 7.86 -5.01 12.35
C ALA A 131 7.99 -3.50 12.61
N ASP A 132 9.16 -2.92 12.39
CA ASP A 132 9.42 -1.50 12.58
C ASP A 132 8.64 -0.64 11.59
N LEU A 133 8.54 -1.10 10.36
CA LEU A 133 7.77 -0.43 9.31
C LEU A 133 6.28 -0.40 9.61
N LYS A 134 5.74 -1.50 10.12
CA LYS A 134 4.35 -1.58 10.58
C LYS A 134 4.08 -0.56 11.67
N ASN A 135 5.00 -0.42 12.64
CA ASN A 135 4.87 0.53 13.73
C ASN A 135 4.91 1.99 13.27
N LEU A 136 5.63 2.29 12.20
CA LEU A 136 5.70 3.64 11.60
C LEU A 136 4.54 3.94 10.66
N SER A 137 3.76 2.94 10.29
CA SER A 137 2.67 3.12 9.33
C SER A 137 1.49 3.86 9.96
N GLU A 138 1.01 4.89 9.31
CA GLU A 138 -0.15 5.67 9.76
C GLU A 138 -1.45 4.87 9.63
N VAL A 139 -1.53 4.02 8.63
CA VAL A 139 -2.68 3.16 8.36
C VAL A 139 -2.22 1.71 8.28
N VAL A 140 -2.74 0.87 9.17
CA VAL A 140 -2.54 -0.58 9.15
C VAL A 140 -3.89 -1.25 8.92
N ILE A 141 -3.98 -2.08 7.89
CA ILE A 141 -5.19 -2.85 7.59
C ILE A 141 -4.88 -4.33 7.74
N ASP A 142 -5.58 -5.00 8.64
CA ASP A 142 -5.58 -6.45 8.76
C ASP A 142 -6.57 -7.05 7.74
N THR A 143 -6.04 -7.79 6.79
CA THR A 143 -6.82 -8.38 5.70
C THR A 143 -7.18 -9.85 5.93
N SER A 144 -6.94 -10.40 7.13
CA SER A 144 -7.14 -11.83 7.45
C SER A 144 -8.55 -12.31 7.12
N GLU A 145 -9.55 -11.51 7.43
CA GLU A 145 -10.97 -11.84 7.21
C GLU A 145 -11.62 -11.00 6.11
N LEU A 146 -10.82 -10.29 5.32
CA LEU A 146 -11.35 -9.44 4.26
C LEU A 146 -11.35 -10.15 2.91
N THR A 147 -12.47 -10.06 2.22
CA THR A 147 -12.53 -10.33 0.78
C THR A 147 -11.84 -9.19 0.01
N PRO A 148 -11.42 -9.40 -1.24
CA PRO A 148 -10.91 -8.31 -2.08
C PRO A 148 -11.87 -7.11 -2.15
N ARG A 149 -13.16 -7.37 -2.23
CA ARG A 149 -14.19 -6.33 -2.23
C ARG A 149 -14.22 -5.53 -0.94
N ASN A 150 -14.14 -6.21 0.22
CA ASN A 150 -14.16 -5.55 1.52
C ASN A 150 -12.87 -4.76 1.77
N LEU A 151 -11.73 -5.26 1.33
CA LEU A 151 -10.47 -4.53 1.38
C LEU A 151 -10.54 -3.24 0.55
N ARG A 152 -11.05 -3.33 -0.67
CA ARG A 152 -11.27 -2.17 -1.54
C ARG A 152 -12.17 -1.12 -0.88
N ALA A 153 -13.28 -1.54 -0.29
CA ALA A 153 -14.21 -0.65 0.42
C ALA A 153 -13.52 0.04 1.62
N ARG A 154 -12.70 -0.68 2.35
CA ARG A 154 -11.96 -0.14 3.51
C ARG A 154 -10.90 0.88 3.10
N ILE A 155 -10.17 0.62 2.03
CA ILE A 155 -9.19 1.56 1.46
C ILE A 155 -9.90 2.82 1.00
N LEU A 156 -11.00 2.68 0.28
CA LEU A 156 -11.81 3.80 -0.19
C LEU A 156 -12.27 4.69 0.98
N GLN A 157 -12.77 4.08 2.05
CA GLN A 157 -13.22 4.80 3.24
C GLN A 157 -12.09 5.60 3.93
N LYS A 158 -10.87 5.05 3.97
CA LYS A 158 -9.74 5.67 4.65
C LYS A 158 -9.01 6.73 3.82
N PHE A 159 -9.04 6.62 2.51
CA PHE A 159 -8.24 7.46 1.60
C PHE A 159 -9.07 8.34 0.66
N ALA A 160 -10.38 8.16 0.57
CA ALA A 160 -11.23 9.10 -0.14
C ALA A 160 -11.12 10.48 0.53
N SER A 161 -10.74 11.49 -0.24
CA SER A 161 -10.57 12.84 0.28
C SER A 161 -11.89 13.39 0.78
N SER A 162 -11.88 14.03 1.93
CA SER A 162 -13.02 14.72 2.54
C SER A 162 -13.59 15.85 1.66
N THR A 163 -12.90 16.23 0.61
CA THR A 163 -13.35 17.22 -0.38
C THR A 163 -14.33 16.66 -1.42
N GLU A 164 -14.44 15.34 -1.53
CA GLU A 164 -15.43 14.69 -2.39
C GLU A 164 -16.73 14.29 -1.64
N SER A 165 -16.99 14.90 -0.50
CA SER A 165 -18.26 14.73 0.21
C SER A 165 -19.44 15.43 -0.50
N THR A 166 -19.32 15.71 -1.77
CA THR A 166 -20.41 16.20 -2.60
C THR A 166 -21.16 15.00 -3.17
N PHE A 167 -22.25 14.67 -2.47
CA PHE A 167 -23.34 13.87 -2.99
C PHE A 167 -22.97 12.48 -3.52
N ARG A 168 -22.73 11.56 -2.61
CA ARG A 168 -22.64 10.13 -2.95
C ARG A 168 -24.07 9.59 -3.08
N ILE A 169 -24.56 9.48 -4.30
CA ILE A 169 -25.72 8.63 -4.57
C ILE A 169 -25.20 7.19 -4.61
N GLU A 170 -25.34 6.47 -3.51
CA GLU A 170 -25.20 5.02 -3.55
C GLU A 170 -26.43 4.46 -4.25
N VAL A 171 -26.32 4.23 -5.54
CA VAL A 171 -27.32 3.44 -6.25
C VAL A 171 -27.07 1.98 -5.87
N MET A 172 -27.72 1.54 -4.79
CA MET A 172 -27.80 0.12 -4.49
C MET A 172 -28.80 -0.50 -5.48
N SER A 173 -28.29 -1.10 -6.53
CA SER A 173 -29.10 -1.95 -7.36
C SER A 173 -29.32 -3.27 -6.60
N PHE A 174 -30.48 -3.42 -5.99
CA PHE A 174 -30.94 -4.70 -5.48
C PHE A 174 -31.38 -5.55 -6.68
N GLY A 175 -30.51 -6.44 -7.13
CA GLY A 175 -30.91 -7.50 -8.02
C GLY A 175 -31.73 -8.52 -7.24
N PHE A 176 -33.06 -8.46 -7.32
CA PHE A 176 -33.89 -9.58 -6.89
C PHE A 176 -33.68 -10.73 -7.87
N LYS A 177 -33.00 -11.77 -7.42
CA LYS A 177 -32.91 -13.04 -8.15
C LYS A 177 -34.12 -13.86 -7.74
N TYR A 178 -35.08 -13.96 -8.62
CA TYR A 178 -36.18 -14.89 -8.49
C TYR A 178 -35.74 -16.30 -8.83
#